data_8a3c1cf6f0d83234927d0b2c8c6cdb8b
#
_entry.id   8a3c1cf6f0d83234927d0b2c8c6cdb8b
#
_cell.length_a   1.000
_cell.length_b   1.000
_cell.length_c   1.000
_cell.angle_alpha   90.00
_cell.angle_beta   90.00
_cell.angle_gamma   90.00
#
_symmetry.space_group_name_H-M   'P 1'
#
loop_
_entity.id
_entity.type
_entity.pdbx_description
1 polymer ?
#
loop_
_entity_poly.entity_id
_entity_poly.type
_entity_poly.pdbx_seq_one_letter_code
_entity_poly.pdbx_strand_id
1 'polypeptide(L)'
;QFYHIIRNIDTVKSVVWFDFNPYSVLWMKHLIENWDGIDFKKFVQSDKHVITDSKVILDQNIIYEEELVDEFLETIGLNEQEFHAMFLRIKELDHKFMTIDVVKEWEQLATACGENSNVFMQLTNIWQYEVNYMNTDGLDAQLAFLNLLNTVAKNNTALFLTGDTPMGIHYRYKNIKELKGIF
;
A
#
# COMPACT_ATOMS: atom_id res chain seq x y z
N GLN A 1 -1.50 -3.19 8.03
CA GLN A 1 -0.27 -4.03 7.94
C GLN A 1 0.96 -3.16 7.71
N PHE A 2 0.93 -2.18 6.80
CA PHE A 2 2.02 -1.24 6.55
C PHE A 2 2.51 -0.56 7.84
N TYR A 3 1.62 -0.06 8.67
CA TYR A 3 1.96 0.57 9.95
C TYR A 3 2.68 -0.38 10.91
N HIS A 4 2.31 -1.66 10.90
CA HIS A 4 2.97 -2.67 11.71
C HIS A 4 4.42 -2.90 11.26
N ILE A 5 4.68 -2.87 9.96
CA ILE A 5 6.03 -2.98 9.39
C ILE A 5 6.87 -1.79 9.83
N ILE A 6 6.38 -0.57 9.65
CA ILE A 6 7.11 0.67 10.00
C ILE A 6 7.40 0.73 11.50
N ARG A 7 6.45 0.31 12.35
CA ARG A 7 6.65 0.28 13.81
C ARG A 7 7.81 -0.61 14.22
N ASN A 8 7.97 -1.76 13.56
CA ASN A 8 8.90 -2.80 13.98
C ASN A 8 10.22 -2.84 13.21
N ILE A 9 10.37 -2.04 12.15
CA ILE A 9 11.56 -2.05 11.28
C ILE A 9 12.13 -0.65 11.13
N ASP A 10 13.16 -0.37 11.92
CA ASP A 10 13.83 0.94 11.94
C ASP A 10 14.63 1.26 10.66
N THR A 11 14.89 0.25 9.86
CA THR A 11 15.73 0.35 8.66
C THR A 11 14.98 0.63 7.37
N VAL A 12 13.65 0.84 7.43
CA VAL A 12 12.88 1.28 6.25
C VAL A 12 13.38 2.64 5.81
N LYS A 13 13.70 2.78 4.53
CA LYS A 13 14.24 4.02 3.93
C LYS A 13 13.28 4.67 2.95
N SER A 14 12.50 3.85 2.25
CA SER A 14 11.62 4.34 1.19
C SER A 14 10.30 3.58 1.15
N VAL A 15 9.28 4.24 0.64
CA VAL A 15 7.95 3.68 0.44
C VAL A 15 7.47 3.97 -0.97
N VAL A 16 6.97 2.95 -1.64
CA VAL A 16 6.29 3.09 -2.93
C VAL A 16 4.79 2.92 -2.69
N TRP A 17 4.06 4.00 -2.93
CA TRP A 17 2.60 4.03 -2.88
C TRP A 17 2.06 3.87 -4.27
N PHE A 18 1.19 2.91 -4.49
CA PHE A 18 0.63 2.69 -5.81
C PHE A 18 -0.83 2.25 -5.74
N ASP A 19 -1.57 2.68 -6.74
CA ASP A 19 -2.97 2.32 -6.95
C ASP A 19 -3.27 2.54 -8.45
N PHE A 20 -4.24 1.82 -9.02
CA PHE A 20 -4.73 2.12 -10.35
C PHE A 20 -5.61 3.38 -10.37
N ASN A 21 -6.22 3.73 -9.22
CA ASN A 21 -7.02 4.92 -9.06
C ASN A 21 -6.11 6.14 -8.78
N PRO A 22 -6.00 7.11 -9.70
CA PRO A 22 -5.15 8.28 -9.52
C PRO A 22 -5.55 9.12 -8.31
N TYR A 23 -6.81 9.09 -7.93
CA TYR A 23 -7.30 9.86 -6.78
C TYR A 23 -6.83 9.26 -5.45
N SER A 24 -6.78 7.93 -5.33
CA SER A 24 -6.20 7.26 -4.16
C SER A 24 -4.73 7.67 -3.99
N VAL A 25 -3.98 7.71 -5.09
CA VAL A 25 -2.56 8.11 -5.09
C VAL A 25 -2.41 9.58 -4.72
N LEU A 26 -3.22 10.47 -5.29
CA LEU A 26 -3.21 11.90 -4.97
C LEU A 26 -3.59 12.15 -3.51
N TRP A 27 -4.58 11.43 -2.99
CA TRP A 27 -4.98 11.52 -1.59
C TRP A 27 -3.85 11.07 -0.67
N MET A 28 -3.21 9.93 -0.96
CA MET A 28 -2.08 9.45 -0.17
C MET A 28 -0.93 10.44 -0.17
N LYS A 29 -0.62 11.02 -1.33
CA LYS A 29 0.40 12.07 -1.45
C LYS A 29 0.04 13.28 -0.61
N HIS A 30 -1.19 13.78 -0.72
CA HIS A 30 -1.68 14.91 0.05
C HIS A 30 -1.61 14.66 1.55
N LEU A 31 -1.98 13.46 2.00
CA LEU A 31 -1.89 13.06 3.40
C LEU A 31 -0.45 13.13 3.92
N ILE A 32 0.50 12.54 3.19
CA ILE A 32 1.92 12.51 3.59
C ILE A 32 2.52 13.93 3.60
N GLU A 33 2.19 14.77 2.63
CA GLU A 33 2.75 16.10 2.51
C GLU A 33 2.17 17.10 3.51
N ASN A 34 0.86 17.02 3.80
CA ASN A 34 0.13 18.10 4.47
C ASN A 34 -0.40 17.75 5.87
N TRP A 35 -0.71 16.49 6.18
CA TRP A 35 -1.14 16.13 7.51
C TRP A 35 0.04 16.13 8.49
N ASP A 36 -0.17 16.67 9.68
CA ASP A 36 0.82 16.72 10.75
C ASP A 36 0.84 15.45 11.64
N GLY A 37 -0.11 14.53 11.43
CA GLY A 37 -0.27 13.31 12.23
C GLY A 37 -1.13 13.51 13.49
N ILE A 38 -1.76 14.67 13.63
CA ILE A 38 -2.62 15.02 14.76
C ILE A 38 -4.02 15.31 14.23
N ASP A 39 -5.05 14.94 14.97
CA ASP A 39 -6.46 15.23 14.68
C ASP A 39 -6.84 14.99 13.20
N PHE A 40 -6.84 13.73 12.80
CA PHE A 40 -7.16 13.31 11.43
C PHE A 40 -8.53 13.82 10.96
N LYS A 41 -9.51 13.85 11.87
CA LYS A 41 -10.86 14.35 11.57
C LYS A 41 -10.84 15.82 11.16
N LYS A 42 -10.11 16.66 11.89
CA LYS A 42 -9.96 18.08 11.57
C LYS A 42 -9.24 18.28 10.25
N PHE A 43 -8.17 17.49 10.00
CA PHE A 43 -7.46 17.50 8.73
C PHE A 43 -8.39 17.21 7.56
N VAL A 44 -9.12 16.09 7.60
CA VAL A 44 -10.07 15.71 6.55
C VAL A 44 -11.18 16.74 6.36
N GLN A 45 -11.68 17.34 7.44
CA GLN A 45 -12.72 18.38 7.35
C GLN A 45 -12.20 19.67 6.74
N SER A 46 -10.94 20.04 6.98
CA SER A 46 -10.33 21.25 6.42
C SER A 46 -10.03 21.10 4.92
N ASP A 47 -9.77 19.89 4.46
CA ASP A 47 -9.33 19.58 3.09
C ASP A 47 -10.43 18.99 2.20
N LYS A 48 -11.69 19.29 2.49
CA LYS A 48 -12.85 18.84 1.71
C LYS A 48 -12.74 19.12 0.21
N HIS A 49 -12.04 20.17 -0.20
CA HIS A 49 -11.89 20.52 -1.62
C HIS A 49 -11.01 19.52 -2.36
N VAL A 50 -9.95 19.00 -1.75
CA VAL A 50 -9.09 17.98 -2.38
C VAL A 50 -9.86 16.69 -2.62
N ILE A 51 -10.77 16.37 -1.72
CA ILE A 51 -11.62 15.19 -1.82
C ILE A 51 -12.78 15.40 -2.81
N THR A 52 -13.39 16.59 -2.85
CA THR A 52 -14.54 16.88 -3.70
C THR A 52 -14.17 17.20 -5.15
N ASP A 53 -13.10 17.95 -5.38
CA ASP A 53 -12.63 18.27 -6.72
C ASP A 53 -12.07 17.05 -7.45
N SER A 54 -11.55 16.09 -6.72
CA SER A 54 -11.03 14.85 -7.30
C SER A 54 -12.12 13.86 -7.74
N LYS A 55 -13.43 14.17 -7.57
CA LYS A 55 -14.53 13.24 -7.84
C LYS A 55 -14.32 11.84 -7.25
N VAL A 56 -13.45 11.70 -6.29
CA VAL A 56 -13.52 10.58 -5.38
C VAL A 56 -14.83 10.80 -4.65
N ILE A 57 -15.85 10.16 -5.16
CA ILE A 57 -16.98 9.79 -4.37
C ILE A 57 -16.42 8.78 -3.36
N LEU A 58 -15.68 9.30 -2.39
CA LEU A 58 -15.77 8.74 -1.07
C LEU A 58 -17.26 8.81 -0.83
N ASP A 59 -17.92 7.67 -0.88
CA ASP A 59 -19.33 7.56 -0.63
C ASP A 59 -19.60 8.55 0.50
N GLN A 60 -20.52 9.51 0.31
CA GLN A 60 -20.75 10.59 1.28
C GLN A 60 -21.13 10.03 2.66
N ASN A 61 -21.30 8.72 2.73
CA ASN A 61 -21.50 7.86 3.89
C ASN A 61 -20.20 7.29 4.50
N ILE A 62 -19.01 7.56 4.01
CA ILE A 62 -17.83 7.41 4.86
C ILE A 62 -17.89 8.56 5.87
N ILE A 63 -18.74 8.38 6.82
CA ILE A 63 -18.78 9.11 8.06
C ILE A 63 -17.43 8.80 8.70
N TYR A 64 -16.55 9.80 8.72
CA TYR A 64 -15.37 9.76 9.57
C TYR A 64 -15.88 9.93 11.01
N GLU A 65 -16.43 8.87 11.54
CA GLU A 65 -16.85 8.80 12.92
C GLU A 65 -15.58 8.76 13.78
N GLU A 66 -15.59 9.49 14.87
CA GLU A 66 -14.48 9.47 15.84
C GLU A 66 -14.15 8.03 16.24
N GLU A 67 -15.20 7.22 16.38
CA GLU A 67 -15.14 5.79 16.69
C GLU A 67 -14.26 5.01 15.69
N LEU A 68 -14.24 5.36 14.39
CA LEU A 68 -13.40 4.67 13.40
C LEU A 68 -11.91 4.93 13.59
N VAL A 69 -11.53 6.11 14.08
CA VAL A 69 -10.12 6.42 14.36
C VAL A 69 -9.67 5.66 15.59
N ASP A 70 -10.48 5.64 16.63
CA ASP A 70 -10.19 4.91 17.87
C ASP A 70 -10.11 3.41 17.62
N GLU A 71 -11.06 2.84 16.87
CA GLU A 71 -11.07 1.44 16.45
C GLU A 71 -9.84 1.10 15.59
N PHE A 72 -9.43 2.01 14.69
CA PHE A 72 -8.23 1.85 13.89
C PHE A 72 -6.97 1.82 14.79
N LEU A 73 -6.82 2.76 15.71
CA LEU A 73 -5.69 2.82 16.64
C LEU A 73 -5.64 1.56 17.53
N GLU A 74 -6.78 1.11 18.02
CA GLU A 74 -6.89 -0.14 18.79
C GLU A 74 -6.46 -1.34 17.94
N THR A 75 -6.93 -1.41 16.71
CA THR A 75 -6.59 -2.50 15.75
C THR A 75 -5.10 -2.59 15.49
N ILE A 76 -4.40 -1.46 15.40
CA ILE A 76 -2.94 -1.43 15.19
C ILE A 76 -2.17 -1.47 16.51
N GLY A 77 -2.84 -1.41 17.66
CA GLY A 77 -2.25 -1.47 18.99
C GLY A 77 -1.38 -0.25 19.31
N LEU A 78 -1.81 0.93 18.89
CA LEU A 78 -1.14 2.21 19.16
C LEU A 78 -2.10 3.17 19.86
N ASN A 79 -1.56 4.01 20.74
CA ASN A 79 -2.26 5.21 21.17
C ASN A 79 -1.94 6.38 20.22
N GLU A 80 -2.65 7.49 20.35
CA GLU A 80 -2.48 8.67 19.47
C GLU A 80 -1.04 9.20 19.46
N GLN A 81 -0.34 9.23 20.58
CA GLN A 81 1.03 9.72 20.65
C GLN A 81 2.01 8.81 19.90
N GLU A 82 1.84 7.49 20.07
CA GLU A 82 2.64 6.49 19.36
C GLU A 82 2.35 6.55 17.85
N PHE A 83 1.09 6.72 17.47
CA PHE A 83 0.70 6.88 16.09
C PHE A 83 1.29 8.15 15.47
N HIS A 84 1.21 9.28 16.16
CA HIS A 84 1.80 10.53 15.73
C HIS A 84 3.32 10.40 15.51
N ALA A 85 4.05 9.86 16.48
CA ALA A 85 5.49 9.64 16.37
C ALA A 85 5.85 8.73 15.17
N MET A 86 5.08 7.67 14.97
CA MET A 86 5.24 6.78 13.82
C MET A 86 4.94 7.50 12.51
N PHE A 87 3.89 8.32 12.45
CA PHE A 87 3.53 9.05 11.24
C PHE A 87 4.58 10.09 10.85
N LEU A 88 5.14 10.81 11.82
CA LEU A 88 6.27 11.72 11.57
C LEU A 88 7.46 10.98 10.97
N ARG A 89 7.78 9.80 11.49
CA ARG A 89 8.82 8.95 10.92
C ARG A 89 8.50 8.52 9.49
N ILE A 90 7.24 8.18 9.19
CA ILE A 90 6.81 7.85 7.83
C ILE A 90 7.06 9.04 6.89
N LYS A 91 6.74 10.27 7.32
CA LYS A 91 6.96 11.48 6.52
C LYS A 91 8.43 11.73 6.15
N GLU A 92 9.37 11.25 6.95
CA GLU A 92 10.81 11.39 6.72
C GLU A 92 11.37 10.38 5.71
N LEU A 93 10.59 9.36 5.31
CA LEU A 93 11.02 8.38 4.32
C LEU A 93 11.03 8.96 2.91
N ASP A 94 11.79 8.35 2.02
CA ASP A 94 11.69 8.65 0.59
C ASP A 94 10.38 8.10 0.04
N HIS A 95 9.54 8.94 -0.54
CA HIS A 95 8.24 8.55 -1.08
C HIS A 95 8.22 8.58 -2.60
N LYS A 96 7.69 7.51 -3.19
CA LYS A 96 7.34 7.43 -4.59
C LYS A 96 5.85 7.14 -4.71
N PHE A 97 5.14 7.92 -5.52
CA PHE A 97 3.71 7.78 -5.77
C PHE A 97 3.50 7.37 -7.23
N MET A 98 2.73 6.31 -7.46
CA MET A 98 2.53 5.74 -8.78
C MET A 98 1.06 5.44 -9.02
N THR A 99 0.51 5.98 -10.11
CA THR A 99 -0.78 5.51 -10.64
C THR A 99 -0.47 4.46 -11.70
N ILE A 100 -0.73 3.21 -11.40
CA ILE A 100 -0.40 2.08 -12.28
C ILE A 100 -1.47 0.99 -12.24
N ASP A 101 -1.71 0.39 -13.38
CA ASP A 101 -2.40 -0.90 -13.52
C ASP A 101 -1.34 -2.01 -13.36
N VAL A 102 -1.32 -2.66 -12.18
CA VAL A 102 -0.28 -3.63 -11.85
C VAL A 102 -0.26 -4.82 -12.81
N VAL A 103 -1.39 -5.18 -13.41
CA VAL A 103 -1.42 -6.29 -14.37
C VAL A 103 -0.73 -5.91 -15.68
N LYS A 104 -0.93 -4.69 -16.15
CA LYS A 104 -0.36 -4.20 -17.42
C LYS A 104 1.03 -3.60 -17.27
N GLU A 105 1.34 -3.05 -16.10
CA GLU A 105 2.52 -2.20 -15.86
C GLU A 105 3.39 -2.72 -14.72
N TRP A 106 3.35 -4.02 -14.44
CA TRP A 106 4.08 -4.66 -13.35
C TRP A 106 5.61 -4.39 -13.39
N GLU A 107 6.20 -4.18 -14.57
CA GLU A 107 7.61 -3.84 -14.73
C GLU A 107 7.96 -2.50 -14.10
N GLN A 108 7.03 -1.53 -14.16
CA GLN A 108 7.24 -0.22 -13.54
C GLN A 108 7.27 -0.35 -12.02
N LEU A 109 6.39 -1.19 -11.44
CA LEU A 109 6.40 -1.47 -10.01
C LEU A 109 7.67 -2.23 -9.59
N ALA A 110 8.08 -3.24 -10.36
CA ALA A 110 9.32 -3.97 -10.12
C ALA A 110 10.53 -3.03 -10.12
N THR A 111 10.60 -2.12 -11.08
CA THR A 111 11.65 -1.09 -11.15
C THR A 111 11.62 -0.14 -9.95
N ALA A 112 10.42 0.22 -9.49
CA ALA A 112 10.26 1.10 -8.33
C ALA A 112 10.74 0.46 -7.02
N CYS A 113 10.71 -0.87 -6.90
CA CYS A 113 11.25 -1.61 -5.76
C CYS A 113 12.78 -1.53 -5.63
N GLY A 114 13.48 -1.07 -6.69
CA GLY A 114 14.93 -0.94 -6.68
C GLY A 114 15.66 -2.29 -6.69
N GLU A 115 16.93 -2.26 -6.27
CA GLU A 115 17.82 -3.42 -6.29
C GLU A 115 18.62 -3.53 -4.98
N ASN A 116 19.09 -4.74 -4.68
CA ASN A 116 19.99 -5.04 -3.55
C ASN A 116 19.41 -4.68 -2.17
N SER A 117 18.10 -4.69 -2.03
CA SER A 117 17.36 -4.29 -0.83
C SER A 117 16.56 -5.46 -0.23
N ASN A 118 16.03 -5.25 0.96
CA ASN A 118 14.94 -6.05 1.49
C ASN A 118 13.63 -5.36 1.13
N VAL A 119 12.77 -6.04 0.39
CA VAL A 119 11.50 -5.50 -0.08
C VAL A 119 10.36 -6.10 0.72
N PHE A 120 9.48 -5.24 1.24
CA PHE A 120 8.18 -5.62 1.79
C PHE A 120 7.10 -5.18 0.81
N MET A 121 6.34 -6.12 0.31
CA MET A 121 5.29 -5.87 -0.67
C MET A 121 3.93 -6.24 -0.10
N GLN A 122 3.02 -5.28 -0.07
CA GLN A 122 1.63 -5.49 0.33
C GLN A 122 0.72 -5.38 -0.89
N LEU A 123 0.12 -6.49 -1.28
CA LEU A 123 -0.74 -6.62 -2.45
C LEU A 123 -2.14 -7.06 -1.99
N THR A 124 -2.91 -6.15 -1.43
CA THR A 124 -4.27 -6.42 -0.95
C THR A 124 -5.31 -5.91 -1.94
N ASN A 125 -6.32 -6.73 -2.23
CA ASN A 125 -7.47 -6.43 -3.09
C ASN A 125 -7.16 -6.09 -4.56
N ILE A 126 -5.91 -6.19 -5.00
CA ILE A 126 -5.51 -5.82 -6.36
C ILE A 126 -6.01 -6.88 -7.35
N TRP A 127 -5.62 -8.13 -7.15
CA TRP A 127 -5.86 -9.19 -8.12
C TRP A 127 -7.34 -9.58 -8.24
N GLN A 128 -8.06 -9.58 -7.14
CA GLN A 128 -9.49 -9.84 -7.14
C GLN A 128 -10.25 -8.70 -7.83
N TYR A 129 -9.81 -7.46 -7.64
CA TYR A 129 -10.40 -6.31 -8.31
C TYR A 129 -10.18 -6.39 -9.82
N GLU A 130 -8.97 -6.65 -10.27
CA GLU A 130 -8.62 -6.80 -11.68
C GLU A 130 -9.46 -7.89 -12.37
N VAL A 131 -9.55 -9.07 -11.77
CA VAL A 131 -10.30 -10.20 -12.34
C VAL A 131 -11.82 -9.97 -12.29
N ASN A 132 -12.36 -9.46 -11.18
CA ASN A 132 -13.79 -9.40 -10.97
C ASN A 132 -14.44 -8.13 -11.53
N TYR A 133 -13.73 -7.02 -11.57
CA TYR A 133 -14.29 -5.71 -11.93
C TYR A 133 -13.70 -5.11 -13.20
N MET A 134 -12.44 -5.39 -13.51
CA MET A 134 -11.78 -4.86 -14.71
C MET A 134 -11.83 -5.83 -15.89
N ASN A 135 -12.49 -6.99 -15.74
CA ASN A 135 -12.57 -8.07 -16.73
C ASN A 135 -11.19 -8.52 -17.27
N THR A 136 -10.17 -8.43 -16.42
CA THR A 136 -8.84 -8.95 -16.74
C THR A 136 -8.87 -10.47 -16.76
N ASP A 137 -8.26 -11.09 -17.76
CA ASP A 137 -8.13 -12.55 -17.81
C ASP A 137 -7.35 -13.02 -16.57
N GLY A 138 -7.87 -14.04 -15.90
CA GLY A 138 -7.24 -14.57 -14.69
C GLY A 138 -5.83 -15.11 -14.92
N LEU A 139 -5.54 -15.60 -16.14
CA LEU A 139 -4.20 -16.02 -16.52
C LEU A 139 -3.24 -14.85 -16.66
N ASP A 140 -3.68 -13.73 -17.25
CA ASP A 140 -2.87 -12.52 -17.38
C ASP A 140 -2.52 -11.95 -16.01
N ALA A 141 -3.49 -11.92 -15.08
CA ALA A 141 -3.26 -11.51 -13.70
C ALA A 141 -2.25 -12.42 -12.98
N GLN A 142 -2.33 -13.74 -13.19
CA GLN A 142 -1.37 -14.70 -12.63
C GLN A 142 0.04 -14.51 -13.21
N LEU A 143 0.15 -14.32 -14.51
CA LEU A 143 1.44 -14.09 -15.17
C LEU A 143 2.09 -12.78 -14.70
N ALA A 144 1.32 -11.70 -14.63
CA ALA A 144 1.80 -10.42 -14.12
C ALA A 144 2.29 -10.54 -12.66
N PHE A 145 1.52 -11.22 -11.81
CA PHE A 145 1.92 -11.50 -10.43
C PHE A 145 3.24 -12.28 -10.34
N LEU A 146 3.36 -13.38 -11.07
CA LEU A 146 4.57 -14.20 -11.05
C LEU A 146 5.78 -13.45 -11.60
N ASN A 147 5.61 -12.71 -12.68
CA ASN A 147 6.68 -11.90 -13.27
C ASN A 147 7.15 -10.80 -12.33
N LEU A 148 6.21 -10.08 -11.69
CA LEU A 148 6.52 -9.08 -10.66
C LEU A 148 7.35 -9.69 -9.53
N LEU A 149 6.87 -10.78 -8.92
CA LEU A 149 7.57 -11.41 -7.80
C LEU A 149 8.94 -11.95 -8.21
N ASN A 150 9.04 -12.61 -9.36
CA ASN A 150 10.30 -13.14 -9.86
C ASN A 150 11.34 -12.04 -10.08
N THR A 151 10.92 -10.94 -10.71
CA THR A 151 11.80 -9.81 -11.02
C THR A 151 12.29 -9.15 -9.73
N VAL A 152 11.38 -8.84 -8.81
CA VAL A 152 11.74 -8.22 -7.54
C VAL A 152 12.60 -9.16 -6.68
N ALA A 153 12.26 -10.45 -6.60
CA ALA A 153 13.05 -11.42 -5.84
C ALA A 153 14.45 -11.63 -6.44
N LYS A 154 14.58 -11.61 -7.77
CA LYS A 154 15.87 -11.75 -8.45
C LYS A 154 16.80 -10.57 -8.16
N ASN A 155 16.26 -9.37 -8.16
CA ASN A 155 17.02 -8.13 -8.04
C ASN A 155 17.32 -7.73 -6.59
N ASN A 156 16.67 -8.35 -5.61
CA ASN A 156 16.76 -7.96 -4.21
C ASN A 156 17.25 -9.06 -3.28
N THR A 157 17.71 -8.67 -2.10
CA THR A 157 18.25 -9.61 -1.08
C THR A 157 17.15 -10.49 -0.51
N ALA A 158 16.00 -9.91 -0.20
CA ALA A 158 14.82 -10.63 0.27
C ALA A 158 13.54 -9.95 -0.23
N LEU A 159 12.49 -10.75 -0.39
CA LEU A 159 11.14 -10.27 -0.71
C LEU A 159 10.15 -10.90 0.26
N PHE A 160 9.55 -10.06 1.08
CA PHE A 160 8.47 -10.44 1.98
C PHE A 160 7.14 -9.99 1.39
N LEU A 161 6.23 -10.93 1.24
CA LEU A 161 4.91 -10.69 0.65
C LEU A 161 3.82 -10.81 1.72
N THR A 162 2.89 -9.89 1.68
CA THR A 162 1.61 -10.00 2.38
C THR A 162 0.48 -9.56 1.45
N GLY A 163 -0.68 -10.17 1.57
CA GLY A 163 -1.85 -9.89 0.75
C GLY A 163 -2.34 -11.09 -0.02
N ASP A 164 -3.20 -10.84 -1.00
CA ASP A 164 -3.86 -11.85 -1.80
C ASP A 164 -3.09 -12.10 -3.10
N THR A 165 -3.30 -13.28 -3.66
CA THR A 165 -2.79 -13.65 -4.99
C THR A 165 -3.95 -13.78 -5.97
N PRO A 166 -3.69 -13.77 -7.28
CA PRO A 166 -4.72 -14.05 -8.29
C PRO A 166 -5.41 -15.41 -8.10
N MET A 167 -4.76 -16.32 -7.40
CA MET A 167 -5.26 -17.66 -7.10
C MET A 167 -6.04 -17.75 -5.78
N GLY A 168 -6.33 -16.63 -5.14
CA GLY A 168 -7.05 -16.58 -3.87
C GLY A 168 -6.26 -17.02 -2.65
N ILE A 169 -4.93 -17.15 -2.77
CA ILE A 169 -4.07 -17.52 -1.65
C ILE A 169 -3.64 -16.26 -0.92
N HIS A 170 -3.86 -16.23 0.38
CA HIS A 170 -3.39 -15.12 1.22
C HIS A 170 -2.01 -15.43 1.80
N TYR A 171 -1.04 -14.56 1.53
CA TYR A 171 0.30 -14.62 2.11
C TYR A 171 0.46 -13.60 3.23
N ARG A 172 1.14 -14.01 4.29
CA ARG A 172 1.47 -13.14 5.41
C ARG A 172 2.94 -13.29 5.78
N TYR A 173 3.72 -12.24 5.50
CA TYR A 173 5.15 -12.12 5.87
C TYR A 173 6.03 -13.31 5.45
N LYS A 174 5.79 -13.89 4.28
CA LYS A 174 6.66 -14.93 3.77
C LYS A 174 7.79 -14.35 2.93
N ASN A 175 9.02 -14.80 3.18
CA ASN A 175 10.11 -14.55 2.27
C ASN A 175 9.95 -15.46 1.05
N ILE A 176 9.66 -14.87 -0.09
CA ILE A 176 9.38 -15.61 -1.32
C ILE A 176 10.58 -16.44 -1.78
N LYS A 177 11.82 -15.98 -1.52
CA LYS A 177 13.05 -16.73 -1.86
C LYS A 177 13.18 -18.08 -1.12
N GLU A 178 12.50 -18.23 0.01
CA GLU A 178 12.51 -19.47 0.79
C GLU A 178 11.45 -20.47 0.34
N LEU A 179 10.53 -20.06 -0.52
CA LEU A 179 9.46 -20.91 -1.04
C LEU A 179 9.98 -21.71 -2.23
N LYS A 180 10.61 -22.84 -1.93
CA LYS A 180 11.07 -23.78 -2.97
C LYS A 180 9.87 -24.32 -3.75
N GLY A 181 9.87 -24.17 -5.07
CA GLY A 181 8.90 -24.78 -5.98
C GLY A 181 7.70 -23.94 -6.38
N ILE A 182 7.73 -22.63 -6.14
CA ILE A 182 6.74 -21.68 -6.69
C ILE A 182 7.23 -21.08 -8.03
N PHE A 183 8.51 -21.25 -8.35
CA PHE A 183 9.14 -20.72 -9.56
C PHE A 183 9.81 -21.84 -10.35
#